data_77545462d75dc85a137b84979ccd3c9e
#
_entry.id   77545462d75dc85a137b84979ccd3c9e
#
_cell.length_a   1.000
_cell.length_b   1.000
_cell.length_c   1.000
_cell.angle_alpha   90.00
_cell.angle_beta   90.00
_cell.angle_gamma   90.00
#
_symmetry.space_group_name_H-M   'P 1'
#
loop_
_entity.id
_entity.type
_entity.pdbx_description
1 polymer ?
#
loop_
_entity_poly.entity_id
_entity_poly.type
_entity_poly.pdbx_seq_one_letter_code
_entity_poly.pdbx_strand_id
1 'polypeptide(L)'
;MKWYAITLSPSNPTLSSDELDGICAELMDRGALGTTVERAPEITCYIQGDEDALKGFLAQLGDLPCSLQATNEVSESNWTGSCPEVWEPIHAGNLVVVPVESSEDTRPVPEGALRIIPGLGFGTGHHATTRMVLCELSAFAANPPDKHPSVFDLGTGSGILAIAAARLFQVPVEAIDIEEGAIMNAKDNIALNHVEHLVSASTTPMQDIKGSFSLILANLYGEVLVQLADHVTRVATPGATAIVSGITELVWDQVHEAYCEKRGWRLVRENADSGWVCAVFER
;
A
#
# COMPACT_ATOMS: atom_id res chain seq x y z
N MET A 1 -17.87 -19.17 2.36
CA MET A 1 -18.14 -18.08 3.31
C MET A 1 -18.69 -16.92 2.50
N LYS A 2 -19.59 -16.13 3.07
CA LYS A 2 -20.15 -14.97 2.38
C LYS A 2 -19.47 -13.70 2.87
N TRP A 3 -19.46 -12.69 2.03
CA TRP A 3 -19.03 -11.36 2.42
C TRP A 3 -20.23 -10.45 2.62
N TYR A 4 -20.17 -9.59 3.61
CA TYR A 4 -21.21 -8.58 3.87
C TYR A 4 -20.59 -7.20 3.93
N ALA A 5 -21.18 -6.26 3.17
CA ALA A 5 -20.92 -4.83 3.28
C ALA A 5 -22.00 -4.21 4.18
N ILE A 6 -21.58 -3.53 5.23
CA ILE A 6 -22.43 -2.92 6.24
C ILE A 6 -22.19 -1.42 6.20
N THR A 7 -23.18 -0.66 5.76
CA THR A 7 -23.11 0.79 5.65
C THR A 7 -23.67 1.43 6.91
N LEU A 8 -22.88 2.28 7.52
CA LEU A 8 -23.17 3.00 8.76
C LEU A 8 -23.15 4.50 8.50
N SER A 9 -24.09 5.23 9.10
CA SER A 9 -24.08 6.68 9.12
C SER A 9 -23.80 7.17 10.53
N PRO A 10 -22.74 7.96 10.76
CA PRO A 10 -22.48 8.58 12.05
C PRO A 10 -23.62 9.47 12.51
N SER A 11 -23.87 9.50 13.80
CA SER A 11 -24.93 10.33 14.42
C SER A 11 -24.63 11.84 14.30
N ASN A 12 -23.35 12.20 14.18
CA ASN A 12 -22.91 13.55 13.86
C ASN A 12 -22.50 13.63 12.39
N PRO A 13 -23.22 14.36 11.53
CA PRO A 13 -22.89 14.46 10.10
C PRO A 13 -21.71 15.39 9.79
N THR A 14 -21.14 16.07 10.80
CA THR A 14 -20.03 17.02 10.64
C THR A 14 -18.74 16.55 11.31
N LEU A 15 -18.51 15.23 11.31
CA LEU A 15 -17.28 14.67 11.85
C LEU A 15 -16.06 15.13 11.02
N SER A 16 -14.97 15.41 11.71
CA SER A 16 -13.66 15.58 11.09
C SER A 16 -13.14 14.24 10.52
N SER A 17 -12.14 14.30 9.66
CA SER A 17 -11.47 13.09 9.13
C SER A 17 -10.95 12.21 10.28
N ASP A 18 -10.30 12.81 11.28
CA ASP A 18 -9.74 12.07 12.42
C ASP A 18 -10.81 11.34 13.25
N GLU A 19 -12.00 11.94 13.39
CA GLU A 19 -13.11 11.30 14.09
C GLU A 19 -13.70 10.13 13.28
N LEU A 20 -13.76 10.26 11.94
CA LEU A 20 -14.16 9.16 11.05
C LEU A 20 -13.15 8.03 11.08
N ASP A 21 -11.86 8.34 11.06
CA ASP A 21 -10.76 7.37 11.16
C ASP A 21 -10.81 6.62 12.51
N GLY A 22 -11.15 7.33 13.59
CA GLY A 22 -11.37 6.73 14.89
C GLY A 22 -12.51 5.69 14.89
N ILE A 23 -13.63 5.99 14.23
CA ILE A 23 -14.74 5.03 14.08
C ILE A 23 -14.32 3.85 13.20
N CYS A 24 -13.58 4.09 12.13
CA CYS A 24 -13.06 3.04 11.26
C CYS A 24 -12.13 2.09 12.02
N ALA A 25 -11.22 2.62 12.84
CA ALA A 25 -10.34 1.82 13.69
C ALA A 25 -11.14 0.96 14.68
N GLU A 26 -12.16 1.54 15.32
CA GLU A 26 -13.01 0.81 16.26
C GLU A 26 -13.83 -0.31 15.58
N LEU A 27 -14.27 -0.09 14.34
CA LEU A 27 -14.94 -1.14 13.55
C LEU A 27 -13.98 -2.30 13.22
N MET A 28 -12.72 -2.00 12.92
CA MET A 28 -11.68 -3.02 12.71
C MET A 28 -11.40 -3.81 13.99
N ASP A 29 -11.28 -3.16 15.14
CA ASP A 29 -11.08 -3.80 16.44
C ASP A 29 -12.26 -4.73 16.82
N ARG A 30 -13.47 -4.44 16.34
CA ARG A 30 -14.67 -5.27 16.53
C ARG A 30 -14.79 -6.40 15.52
N GLY A 31 -13.84 -6.55 14.61
CA GLY A 31 -13.75 -7.67 13.67
C GLY A 31 -14.19 -7.35 12.24
N ALA A 32 -14.30 -6.09 11.86
CA ALA A 32 -14.35 -5.73 10.46
C ALA A 32 -13.02 -6.06 9.78
N LEU A 33 -13.06 -6.55 8.56
CA LEU A 33 -11.90 -6.90 7.75
C LEU A 33 -11.44 -5.75 6.84
N GLY A 34 -12.22 -4.67 6.79
CA GLY A 34 -11.90 -3.46 6.05
C GLY A 34 -13.00 -2.41 6.24
N THR A 35 -12.63 -1.15 6.04
CA THR A 35 -13.56 -0.01 6.08
C THR A 35 -13.30 0.92 4.89
N THR A 36 -14.37 1.56 4.38
CA THR A 36 -14.28 2.59 3.33
C THR A 36 -15.21 3.76 3.67
N VAL A 37 -14.80 4.97 3.29
CA VAL A 37 -15.60 6.20 3.39
C VAL A 37 -15.72 6.78 1.98
N GLU A 38 -16.72 6.31 1.21
CA GLU A 38 -16.92 6.75 -0.18
C GLU A 38 -17.65 8.10 -0.26
N ARG A 39 -18.56 8.35 0.66
CA ARG A 39 -19.33 9.60 0.76
C ARG A 39 -19.40 10.03 2.22
N ALA A 40 -18.48 10.87 2.65
CA ALA A 40 -18.52 11.38 4.00
C ALA A 40 -19.90 11.98 4.32
N PRO A 41 -20.50 11.63 5.48
CA PRO A 41 -19.88 10.90 6.59
C PRO A 41 -20.18 9.38 6.61
N GLU A 42 -20.70 8.77 5.53
CA GLU A 42 -21.06 7.35 5.51
C GLU A 42 -19.82 6.45 5.51
N ILE A 43 -19.81 5.45 6.39
CA ILE A 43 -18.76 4.45 6.52
C ILE A 43 -19.32 3.09 6.08
N THR A 44 -18.64 2.40 5.19
CA THR A 44 -18.94 1.01 4.87
C THR A 44 -17.85 0.12 5.46
N CYS A 45 -18.24 -0.86 6.29
CA CYS A 45 -17.33 -1.88 6.79
C CYS A 45 -17.68 -3.25 6.21
N TYR A 46 -16.69 -4.13 6.16
CA TYR A 46 -16.80 -5.45 5.53
C TYR A 46 -16.48 -6.53 6.53
N ILE A 47 -17.30 -7.59 6.54
CA ILE A 47 -17.06 -8.81 7.32
C ILE A 47 -17.21 -10.04 6.45
N GLN A 48 -16.56 -11.15 6.85
CA GLN A 48 -16.70 -12.45 6.22
C GLN A 48 -17.31 -13.44 7.21
N GLY A 49 -18.32 -14.19 6.80
CA GLY A 49 -18.95 -15.19 7.66
C GLY A 49 -20.25 -15.74 7.08
N ASP A 50 -21.05 -16.32 7.97
CA ASP A 50 -22.45 -16.69 7.73
C ASP A 50 -23.41 -15.66 8.35
N GLU A 51 -24.70 -15.92 8.28
CA GLU A 51 -25.72 -15.03 8.84
C GLU A 51 -25.58 -14.85 10.38
N ASP A 52 -25.05 -15.84 11.08
CA ASP A 52 -24.88 -15.75 12.53
C ASP A 52 -23.65 -14.90 12.88
N ALA A 53 -22.59 -14.96 12.10
CA ALA A 53 -21.44 -14.04 12.19
C ALA A 53 -21.87 -12.58 11.93
N LEU A 54 -22.71 -12.36 10.92
CA LEU A 54 -23.28 -11.04 10.64
C LEU A 54 -24.11 -10.52 11.81
N LYS A 55 -25.01 -11.32 12.36
CA LYS A 55 -25.80 -10.93 13.55
C LYS A 55 -24.92 -10.63 14.75
N GLY A 56 -23.89 -11.46 14.97
CA GLY A 56 -22.92 -11.26 16.04
C GLY A 56 -22.17 -9.94 15.92
N PHE A 57 -21.73 -9.60 14.71
CA PHE A 57 -21.06 -8.33 14.43
C PHE A 57 -21.99 -7.13 14.64
N LEU A 58 -23.21 -7.19 14.06
CA LEU A 58 -24.21 -6.11 14.23
C LEU A 58 -24.58 -5.85 15.69
N ALA A 59 -24.63 -6.90 16.53
CA ALA A 59 -24.90 -6.76 17.96
C ALA A 59 -23.79 -6.01 18.70
N GLN A 60 -22.55 -6.02 18.20
CA GLN A 60 -21.43 -5.29 18.78
C GLN A 60 -21.37 -3.81 18.39
N LEU A 61 -22.23 -3.38 17.45
CA LEU A 61 -22.25 -1.98 16.99
C LEU A 61 -23.13 -1.06 17.84
N GLY A 62 -23.85 -1.60 18.82
CA GLY A 62 -24.93 -0.88 19.52
C GLY A 62 -24.50 0.31 20.37
N ASP A 63 -23.22 0.44 20.72
CA ASP A 63 -22.64 1.55 21.47
C ASP A 63 -21.83 2.52 20.60
N LEU A 64 -21.67 2.23 19.31
CA LEU A 64 -21.08 3.17 18.37
C LEU A 64 -22.03 4.33 18.06
N PRO A 65 -21.53 5.55 17.91
CA PRO A 65 -22.34 6.72 17.56
C PRO A 65 -22.71 6.69 16.06
N CYS A 66 -23.20 5.55 15.58
CA CYS A 66 -23.57 5.30 14.19
C CYS A 66 -24.93 4.61 14.10
N SER A 67 -25.65 4.87 13.01
CA SER A 67 -26.88 4.16 12.66
C SER A 67 -26.65 3.25 11.45
N LEU A 68 -27.17 2.02 11.52
CA LEU A 68 -27.14 1.09 10.41
C LEU A 68 -28.03 1.60 9.26
N GLN A 69 -27.48 1.76 8.07
CA GLN A 69 -28.21 2.19 6.87
C GLN A 69 -28.55 1.02 5.95
N ALA A 70 -27.56 0.16 5.71
CA ALA A 70 -27.74 -0.99 4.81
C ALA A 70 -26.84 -2.16 5.22
N THR A 71 -27.27 -3.37 4.84
CA THR A 71 -26.46 -4.58 4.91
C THR A 71 -26.68 -5.35 3.61
N ASN A 72 -25.63 -5.52 2.85
CA ASN A 72 -25.68 -6.19 1.56
C ASN A 72 -24.74 -7.40 1.55
N GLU A 73 -25.23 -8.53 1.03
CA GLU A 73 -24.36 -9.65 0.69
C GLU A 73 -23.55 -9.27 -0.54
N VAL A 74 -22.22 -9.37 -0.44
CA VAL A 74 -21.31 -9.05 -1.53
C VAL A 74 -20.72 -10.35 -2.07
N SER A 75 -20.89 -10.61 -3.37
CA SER A 75 -20.19 -11.72 -4.01
C SER A 75 -18.70 -11.38 -4.18
N GLU A 76 -17.82 -12.37 -4.12
CA GLU A 76 -16.38 -12.16 -4.38
C GLU A 76 -16.12 -11.44 -5.70
N SER A 77 -16.99 -11.64 -6.70
CA SER A 77 -16.93 -10.91 -7.98
C SER A 77 -17.31 -9.43 -7.89
N ASN A 78 -17.98 -8.98 -6.83
CA ASN A 78 -18.39 -7.58 -6.69
C ASN A 78 -17.33 -6.69 -6.01
N TRP A 79 -16.29 -7.27 -5.41
CA TRP A 79 -15.15 -6.51 -4.89
C TRP A 79 -14.36 -5.83 -6.01
N THR A 80 -14.36 -6.41 -7.18
CA THR A 80 -13.68 -5.88 -8.37
C THR A 80 -14.57 -4.96 -9.22
N GLY A 81 -15.89 -4.92 -8.97
CA GLY A 81 -16.85 -4.26 -9.87
C GLY A 81 -17.48 -2.95 -9.40
N SER A 82 -17.24 -2.50 -8.16
CA SER A 82 -17.99 -1.39 -7.55
C SER A 82 -17.25 -0.06 -7.40
N CYS A 83 -16.08 0.09 -8.01
CA CYS A 83 -15.36 1.37 -7.98
C CYS A 83 -15.19 1.92 -9.41
N PRO A 84 -16.15 2.73 -9.92
CA PRO A 84 -16.04 3.34 -11.26
C PRO A 84 -14.84 4.28 -11.42
N GLU A 85 -14.32 4.82 -10.29
CA GLU A 85 -13.18 5.73 -10.27
C GLU A 85 -11.82 5.03 -10.31
N VAL A 86 -11.79 3.69 -10.17
CA VAL A 86 -10.55 2.89 -10.08
C VAL A 86 -9.83 2.72 -11.42
N TRP A 87 -10.46 3.09 -12.53
CA TRP A 87 -9.97 2.78 -13.87
C TRP A 87 -9.25 3.92 -14.58
N GLU A 88 -9.17 5.08 -13.98
CA GLU A 88 -8.39 6.17 -14.57
C GLU A 88 -6.89 5.89 -14.42
N PRO A 89 -6.10 6.13 -15.50
CA PRO A 89 -4.66 6.01 -15.41
C PRO A 89 -4.08 6.98 -14.37
N ILE A 90 -3.23 6.45 -13.51
CA ILE A 90 -2.56 7.23 -12.47
C ILE A 90 -1.20 7.66 -13.00
N HIS A 91 -0.94 8.95 -12.98
CA HIS A 91 0.34 9.51 -13.37
C HIS A 91 1.22 9.78 -12.14
N ALA A 92 2.41 9.20 -12.12
CA ALA A 92 3.40 9.37 -11.06
C ALA A 92 4.79 9.61 -11.67
N GLY A 93 5.18 10.88 -11.80
CA GLY A 93 6.35 11.25 -12.57
C GLY A 93 6.23 10.81 -14.03
N ASN A 94 7.19 10.03 -14.51
CA ASN A 94 7.17 9.45 -15.86
C ASN A 94 6.45 8.09 -15.93
N LEU A 95 5.95 7.60 -14.80
CA LEU A 95 5.22 6.34 -14.73
C LEU A 95 3.73 6.58 -14.93
N VAL A 96 3.09 5.64 -15.63
CA VAL A 96 1.64 5.55 -15.75
C VAL A 96 1.23 4.20 -15.19
N VAL A 97 0.30 4.19 -14.25
CA VAL A 97 -0.27 2.97 -13.67
C VAL A 97 -1.72 2.87 -14.11
N VAL A 98 -2.11 1.73 -14.62
CA VAL A 98 -3.49 1.45 -15.02
C VAL A 98 -4.01 0.27 -14.22
N PRO A 99 -4.96 0.49 -13.33
CA PRO A 99 -5.67 -0.59 -12.68
C PRO A 99 -6.47 -1.39 -13.71
N VAL A 100 -6.46 -2.72 -13.58
CA VAL A 100 -7.17 -3.65 -14.47
C VAL A 100 -7.93 -4.67 -13.66
N GLU A 101 -9.06 -5.19 -14.21
CA GLU A 101 -9.92 -6.14 -13.47
C GLU A 101 -9.29 -7.52 -13.35
N SER A 102 -8.57 -7.93 -14.38
CA SER A 102 -7.93 -9.25 -14.44
C SER A 102 -6.79 -9.25 -15.46
N SER A 103 -6.07 -10.36 -15.54
CA SER A 103 -5.06 -10.59 -16.57
C SER A 103 -5.65 -10.63 -17.99
N GLU A 104 -6.94 -10.92 -18.12
CA GLU A 104 -7.67 -11.00 -19.39
C GLU A 104 -8.23 -9.64 -19.85
N ASP A 105 -8.04 -8.58 -19.06
CA ASP A 105 -8.48 -7.25 -19.42
C ASP A 105 -7.73 -6.76 -20.67
N THR A 106 -8.47 -6.59 -21.75
CA THR A 106 -7.95 -6.18 -23.06
C THR A 106 -8.15 -4.70 -23.36
N ARG A 107 -8.57 -3.90 -22.38
CA ARG A 107 -8.74 -2.46 -22.59
C ARG A 107 -7.42 -1.84 -23.06
N PRO A 108 -7.47 -0.89 -24.02
CA PRO A 108 -6.29 -0.18 -24.44
C PRO A 108 -5.66 0.58 -23.26
N VAL A 109 -4.37 0.37 -23.04
CA VAL A 109 -3.59 1.09 -22.03
C VAL A 109 -2.47 1.87 -22.71
N PRO A 110 -2.01 2.99 -22.16
CA PRO A 110 -0.85 3.72 -22.68
C PRO A 110 0.37 2.80 -22.81
N GLU A 111 1.15 2.99 -23.84
CA GLU A 111 2.38 2.24 -24.05
C GLU A 111 3.33 2.45 -22.85
N GLY A 112 3.86 1.35 -22.32
CA GLY A 112 4.75 1.37 -21.15
C GLY A 112 4.04 1.51 -19.81
N ALA A 113 2.70 1.60 -19.78
CA ALA A 113 1.96 1.64 -18.52
C ALA A 113 2.14 0.34 -17.70
N LEU A 114 2.17 0.50 -16.39
CA LEU A 114 2.12 -0.61 -15.44
C LEU A 114 0.67 -1.02 -15.25
N ARG A 115 0.35 -2.29 -15.45
CA ARG A 115 -0.99 -2.83 -15.25
C ARG A 115 -1.05 -3.47 -13.87
N ILE A 116 -1.99 -3.06 -13.03
CA ILE A 116 -2.12 -3.57 -11.67
C ILE A 116 -3.53 -4.09 -11.44
N ILE A 117 -3.64 -5.36 -11.10
CA ILE A 117 -4.87 -5.96 -10.61
C ILE A 117 -4.99 -5.61 -9.13
N PRO A 118 -6.00 -4.82 -8.72
CA PRO A 118 -6.32 -4.62 -7.32
C PRO A 118 -6.59 -5.96 -6.63
N GLY A 119 -6.05 -6.16 -5.44
CA GLY A 119 -6.23 -7.41 -4.71
C GLY A 119 -6.21 -7.16 -3.20
N LEU A 120 -5.98 -8.21 -2.43
CA LEU A 120 -5.84 -8.13 -0.97
C LEU A 120 -4.57 -7.35 -0.57
N GLY A 121 -3.59 -7.20 -1.47
CA GLY A 121 -2.39 -6.39 -1.26
C GLY A 121 -2.70 -4.89 -1.40
N PHE A 122 -2.21 -4.08 -0.45
CA PHE A 122 -2.24 -2.62 -0.56
C PHE A 122 -1.43 -2.14 -1.77
N GLY A 123 -1.79 -0.98 -2.35
CA GLY A 123 -0.98 -0.34 -3.37
C GLY A 123 -1.51 -0.48 -4.80
N THR A 124 -2.76 -0.08 -5.05
CA THR A 124 -3.32 0.05 -6.41
C THR A 124 -2.77 1.25 -7.19
N GLY A 125 -2.01 2.14 -6.52
CA GLY A 125 -1.48 3.38 -7.08
C GLY A 125 -2.32 4.62 -6.79
N HIS A 126 -3.59 4.50 -6.41
CA HIS A 126 -4.48 5.63 -6.13
C HIS A 126 -4.14 6.35 -4.82
N HIS A 127 -3.67 5.63 -3.82
CA HIS A 127 -3.35 6.22 -2.54
C HIS A 127 -2.16 7.19 -2.66
N ALA A 128 -2.22 8.32 -1.94
CA ALA A 128 -1.19 9.37 -1.99
C ALA A 128 0.22 8.80 -1.70
N THR A 129 0.35 7.90 -0.73
CA THR A 129 1.62 7.29 -0.34
C THR A 129 2.26 6.52 -1.49
N THR A 130 1.50 5.66 -2.19
CA THR A 130 2.01 4.89 -3.33
C THR A 130 2.41 5.81 -4.47
N ARG A 131 1.59 6.82 -4.77
CA ARG A 131 1.86 7.81 -5.80
C ARG A 131 3.14 8.59 -5.49
N MET A 132 3.34 9.03 -4.26
CA MET A 132 4.55 9.76 -3.84
C MET A 132 5.80 8.90 -4.01
N VAL A 133 5.80 7.62 -3.58
CA VAL A 133 6.94 6.72 -3.76
C VAL A 133 7.24 6.50 -5.24
N LEU A 134 6.23 6.30 -6.09
CA LEU A 134 6.42 6.16 -7.53
C LEU A 134 6.98 7.43 -8.17
N CYS A 135 6.55 8.62 -7.74
CA CYS A 135 7.12 9.90 -8.19
C CYS A 135 8.60 10.01 -7.82
N GLU A 136 8.97 9.70 -6.58
CA GLU A 136 10.35 9.73 -6.12
C GLU A 136 11.21 8.67 -6.83
N LEU A 137 10.68 7.47 -7.04
CA LEU A 137 11.35 6.40 -7.80
C LEU A 137 11.60 6.83 -9.26
N SER A 138 10.60 7.45 -9.89
CA SER A 138 10.73 8.01 -11.26
C SER A 138 11.80 9.11 -11.31
N ALA A 139 11.81 10.01 -10.32
CA ALA A 139 12.82 11.07 -10.22
C ALA A 139 14.23 10.50 -9.99
N PHE A 140 14.36 9.49 -9.12
CA PHE A 140 15.60 8.78 -8.88
C PHE A 140 16.11 8.09 -10.16
N ALA A 141 15.23 7.45 -10.92
CA ALA A 141 15.59 6.78 -12.17
C ALA A 141 16.04 7.74 -13.27
N ALA A 142 15.64 8.99 -13.24
CA ALA A 142 16.07 9.99 -14.22
C ALA A 142 17.58 10.34 -14.08
N ASN A 143 18.15 10.22 -12.87
CA ASN A 143 19.57 10.47 -12.62
C ASN A 143 20.08 9.60 -11.45
N PRO A 144 20.13 8.27 -11.61
CA PRO A 144 20.50 7.38 -10.54
C PRO A 144 22.01 7.46 -10.26
N PRO A 145 22.45 7.39 -8.98
CA PRO A 145 23.87 7.27 -8.63
C PRO A 145 24.53 6.01 -9.22
N ASP A 146 23.75 4.92 -9.31
CA ASP A 146 24.10 3.68 -9.98
C ASP A 146 23.03 3.36 -11.03
N LYS A 147 23.46 3.03 -12.26
CA LYS A 147 22.56 2.64 -13.35
C LYS A 147 21.93 1.27 -13.15
N HIS A 148 22.56 0.42 -12.34
CA HIS A 148 22.11 -0.94 -12.03
C HIS A 148 22.02 -1.15 -10.52
N PRO A 149 21.10 -0.43 -9.82
CA PRO A 149 20.97 -0.57 -8.38
C PRO A 149 20.54 -2.00 -8.00
N SER A 150 21.05 -2.50 -6.88
CA SER A 150 20.43 -3.64 -6.21
C SER A 150 19.19 -3.16 -5.47
N VAL A 151 18.01 -3.68 -5.84
CA VAL A 151 16.73 -3.14 -5.38
C VAL A 151 16.02 -4.10 -4.44
N PHE A 152 15.48 -3.54 -3.37
CA PHE A 152 14.66 -4.24 -2.38
C PHE A 152 13.35 -3.51 -2.15
N ASP A 153 12.23 -4.24 -2.20
CA ASP A 153 10.88 -3.73 -1.93
C ASP A 153 10.33 -4.41 -0.67
N LEU A 154 10.22 -3.65 0.40
CA LEU A 154 9.80 -4.09 1.73
C LEU A 154 8.31 -3.79 1.95
N GLY A 155 7.50 -4.83 2.13
CA GLY A 155 6.04 -4.72 2.18
C GLY A 155 5.48 -4.46 0.77
N THR A 156 5.77 -5.39 -0.14
CA THR A 156 5.52 -5.20 -1.58
C THR A 156 4.04 -5.08 -1.95
N GLY A 157 3.13 -5.61 -1.12
CA GLY A 157 1.69 -5.56 -1.34
C GLY A 157 1.29 -6.09 -2.72
N SER A 158 0.77 -5.21 -3.57
CA SER A 158 0.41 -5.54 -4.96
C SER A 158 1.62 -5.79 -5.88
N GLY A 159 2.83 -5.54 -5.43
CA GLY A 159 4.05 -5.61 -6.25
C GLY A 159 4.36 -4.35 -7.05
N ILE A 160 3.55 -3.30 -6.95
CA ILE A 160 3.63 -2.12 -7.82
C ILE A 160 5.00 -1.44 -7.80
N LEU A 161 5.62 -1.28 -6.62
CA LEU A 161 6.92 -0.62 -6.48
C LEU A 161 8.04 -1.50 -7.05
N ALA A 162 8.02 -2.79 -6.77
CA ALA A 162 8.97 -3.76 -7.33
C ALA A 162 8.88 -3.82 -8.86
N ILE A 163 7.66 -3.86 -9.42
CA ILE A 163 7.41 -3.86 -10.86
C ILE A 163 7.91 -2.56 -11.49
N ALA A 164 7.60 -1.40 -10.87
CA ALA A 164 8.07 -0.10 -11.33
C ALA A 164 9.60 -0.04 -11.37
N ALA A 165 10.28 -0.47 -10.31
CA ALA A 165 11.73 -0.51 -10.25
C ALA A 165 12.32 -1.45 -11.31
N ALA A 166 11.78 -2.67 -11.47
CA ALA A 166 12.21 -3.61 -12.49
C ALA A 166 12.09 -3.05 -13.92
N ARG A 167 11.01 -2.33 -14.21
CA ARG A 167 10.79 -1.69 -15.53
C ARG A 167 11.74 -0.53 -15.76
N LEU A 168 12.01 0.30 -14.74
CA LEU A 168 12.87 1.48 -14.85
C LEU A 168 14.35 1.11 -14.99
N PHE A 169 14.83 0.13 -14.22
CA PHE A 169 16.28 -0.17 -14.14
C PHE A 169 16.68 -1.44 -14.89
N GLN A 170 15.74 -2.31 -15.24
CA GLN A 170 16.01 -3.61 -15.86
C GLN A 170 17.00 -4.46 -15.05
N VAL A 171 16.81 -4.51 -13.73
CA VAL A 171 17.64 -5.23 -12.76
C VAL A 171 16.80 -6.19 -11.92
N PRO A 172 17.41 -7.20 -11.30
CA PRO A 172 16.73 -8.01 -10.30
C PRO A 172 16.22 -7.19 -9.11
N VAL A 173 15.00 -7.47 -8.70
CA VAL A 173 14.35 -6.87 -7.52
C VAL A 173 13.96 -7.98 -6.57
N GLU A 174 14.38 -7.88 -5.31
CA GLU A 174 13.89 -8.72 -4.23
C GLU A 174 12.73 -8.01 -3.53
N ALA A 175 11.58 -8.68 -3.44
CA ALA A 175 10.35 -8.14 -2.86
C ALA A 175 9.82 -9.07 -1.79
N ILE A 176 9.45 -8.51 -0.64
CA ILE A 176 8.87 -9.31 0.45
C ILE A 176 7.59 -8.69 0.99
N ASP A 177 6.72 -9.57 1.48
CA ASP A 177 5.56 -9.21 2.30
C ASP A 177 5.32 -10.30 3.33
N ILE A 178 4.72 -9.96 4.47
CA ILE A 178 4.38 -10.95 5.50
C ILE A 178 3.11 -11.73 5.16
N GLU A 179 2.28 -11.20 4.27
CA GLU A 179 0.98 -11.76 3.90
C GLU A 179 1.08 -12.61 2.62
N GLU A 180 0.69 -13.88 2.71
CA GLU A 180 0.64 -14.77 1.55
C GLU A 180 -0.28 -14.25 0.44
N GLY A 181 -1.43 -13.63 0.83
CA GLY A 181 -2.37 -13.05 -0.11
C GLY A 181 -1.77 -11.88 -0.91
N ALA A 182 -0.95 -11.04 -0.26
CA ALA A 182 -0.22 -9.97 -0.93
C ALA A 182 0.82 -10.55 -1.91
N ILE A 183 1.56 -11.57 -1.52
CA ILE A 183 2.54 -12.23 -2.41
C ILE A 183 1.87 -12.91 -3.60
N MET A 184 0.69 -13.50 -3.44
CA MET A 184 -0.07 -14.04 -4.57
C MET A 184 -0.47 -12.94 -5.54
N ASN A 185 -1.05 -11.85 -5.06
CA ASN A 185 -1.42 -10.69 -5.87
C ASN A 185 -0.20 -10.05 -6.55
N ALA A 186 0.92 -9.91 -5.83
CA ALA A 186 2.18 -9.43 -6.41
C ALA A 186 2.65 -10.31 -7.58
N LYS A 187 2.61 -11.63 -7.43
CA LYS A 187 3.00 -12.57 -8.49
C LYS A 187 2.11 -12.46 -9.73
N ASP A 188 0.81 -12.30 -9.56
CA ASP A 188 -0.12 -12.10 -10.68
C ASP A 188 0.20 -10.78 -11.40
N ASN A 189 0.46 -9.70 -10.68
CA ASN A 189 0.85 -8.41 -11.24
C ASN A 189 2.24 -8.44 -11.90
N ILE A 190 3.20 -9.16 -11.33
CA ILE A 190 4.54 -9.37 -11.92
C ILE A 190 4.41 -10.08 -13.27
N ALA A 191 3.62 -11.15 -13.34
CA ALA A 191 3.35 -11.87 -14.59
C ALA A 191 2.64 -10.99 -15.61
N LEU A 192 1.62 -10.24 -15.18
CA LEU A 192 0.86 -9.31 -16.03
C LEU A 192 1.76 -8.24 -16.69
N ASN A 193 2.82 -7.83 -16.00
CA ASN A 193 3.79 -6.83 -16.49
C ASN A 193 5.02 -7.44 -17.17
N HIS A 194 5.09 -8.76 -17.31
CA HIS A 194 6.17 -9.51 -17.95
C HIS A 194 7.56 -9.27 -17.34
N VAL A 195 7.61 -9.16 -16.00
CA VAL A 195 8.86 -8.92 -15.24
C VAL A 195 9.20 -10.07 -14.29
N GLU A 196 8.65 -11.28 -14.49
CA GLU A 196 8.90 -12.48 -13.67
C GLU A 196 10.37 -12.89 -13.64
N HIS A 197 11.10 -12.55 -14.68
CA HIS A 197 12.53 -12.82 -14.78
C HIS A 197 13.39 -11.82 -13.97
N LEU A 198 12.81 -10.71 -13.50
CA LEU A 198 13.47 -9.68 -12.71
C LEU A 198 12.98 -9.63 -11.26
N VAL A 199 11.70 -9.86 -11.00
CA VAL A 199 11.13 -9.68 -9.66
C VAL A 199 10.93 -11.02 -8.97
N SER A 200 11.54 -11.17 -7.80
CA SER A 200 11.32 -12.29 -6.89
C SER A 200 10.51 -11.84 -5.69
N ALA A 201 9.26 -12.33 -5.57
CA ALA A 201 8.36 -12.00 -4.45
C ALA A 201 8.18 -13.20 -3.51
N SER A 202 8.39 -13.00 -2.20
CA SER A 202 8.31 -14.05 -1.19
C SER A 202 7.83 -13.56 0.17
N THR A 203 7.38 -14.49 1.02
CA THR A 203 7.07 -14.25 2.43
C THR A 203 8.28 -14.38 3.34
N THR A 204 9.49 -14.23 2.80
CA THR A 204 10.73 -14.32 3.60
C THR A 204 10.72 -13.23 4.68
N PRO A 205 10.89 -13.60 5.96
CA PRO A 205 10.94 -12.62 7.03
C PRO A 205 12.13 -11.66 6.87
N MET A 206 11.92 -10.37 7.20
CA MET A 206 12.94 -9.32 7.03
C MET A 206 14.28 -9.64 7.70
N GLN A 207 14.28 -10.32 8.85
CA GLN A 207 15.50 -10.72 9.55
C GLN A 207 16.34 -11.75 8.76
N ASP A 208 15.71 -12.53 7.88
CA ASP A 208 16.34 -13.59 7.09
C ASP A 208 16.88 -13.09 5.73
N ILE A 209 16.56 -11.87 5.36
CA ILE A 209 17.10 -11.21 4.16
C ILE A 209 18.61 -11.02 4.32
N LYS A 210 19.38 -11.61 3.38
CA LYS A 210 20.86 -11.61 3.39
C LYS A 210 21.46 -10.68 2.35
N GLY A 211 20.63 -10.11 1.48
CA GLY A 211 21.06 -9.19 0.45
C GLY A 211 21.68 -7.91 0.99
N SER A 212 22.33 -7.17 0.09
CA SER A 212 22.78 -5.80 0.33
C SER A 212 22.29 -4.94 -0.83
N PHE A 213 21.53 -3.90 -0.52
CA PHE A 213 20.77 -3.14 -1.50
C PHE A 213 21.19 -1.68 -1.53
N SER A 214 21.29 -1.13 -2.74
CA SER A 214 21.60 0.28 -2.96
C SER A 214 20.34 1.14 -3.15
N LEU A 215 19.19 0.50 -3.41
CA LEU A 215 17.88 1.15 -3.43
C LEU A 215 16.88 0.31 -2.64
N ILE A 216 16.27 0.91 -1.64
CA ILE A 216 15.26 0.29 -0.79
C ILE A 216 13.96 1.09 -0.93
N LEU A 217 12.87 0.39 -1.23
CA LEU A 217 11.52 0.92 -1.33
C LEU A 217 10.70 0.37 -0.17
N ALA A 218 9.89 1.20 0.47
CA ALA A 218 8.93 0.75 1.46
C ALA A 218 7.74 1.71 1.55
N ASN A 219 6.54 1.17 1.43
CA ASN A 219 5.30 1.91 1.69
C ASN A 219 4.56 1.20 2.82
N LEU A 220 4.97 1.49 4.05
CA LEU A 220 4.53 0.84 5.27
C LEU A 220 4.13 1.88 6.32
N TYR A 221 3.29 1.51 7.28
CA TYR A 221 2.99 2.38 8.41
C TYR A 221 4.26 2.84 9.12
N GLY A 222 4.27 4.12 9.54
CA GLY A 222 5.44 4.75 10.15
C GLY A 222 5.98 3.97 11.35
N GLU A 223 5.10 3.42 12.19
CA GLU A 223 5.46 2.60 13.34
C GLU A 223 6.22 1.32 12.94
N VAL A 224 5.82 0.71 11.83
CA VAL A 224 6.49 -0.48 11.27
C VAL A 224 7.86 -0.08 10.72
N LEU A 225 7.97 1.05 10.02
CA LEU A 225 9.24 1.59 9.55
C LEU A 225 10.21 1.85 10.71
N VAL A 226 9.74 2.41 11.83
CA VAL A 226 10.55 2.59 13.05
C VAL A 226 11.04 1.25 13.60
N GLN A 227 10.16 0.24 13.70
CA GLN A 227 10.53 -1.09 14.20
C GLN A 227 11.53 -1.79 13.29
N LEU A 228 11.42 -1.61 11.98
CA LEU A 228 12.28 -2.27 10.98
C LEU A 228 13.54 -1.48 10.64
N ALA A 229 13.76 -0.30 11.19
CA ALA A 229 14.86 0.60 10.81
C ALA A 229 16.26 -0.03 10.98
N ASP A 230 16.49 -0.90 11.99
CA ASP A 230 17.73 -1.65 12.14
C ASP A 230 17.93 -2.66 11.01
N HIS A 231 16.87 -3.35 10.64
CA HIS A 231 16.91 -4.33 9.54
C HIS A 231 17.14 -3.65 8.19
N VAL A 232 16.46 -2.53 7.92
CA VAL A 232 16.67 -1.72 6.72
C VAL A 232 18.12 -1.23 6.66
N THR A 233 18.64 -0.71 7.77
CA THR A 233 20.03 -0.25 7.85
C THR A 233 21.03 -1.40 7.64
N ARG A 234 20.75 -2.60 8.14
CA ARG A 234 21.60 -3.78 8.00
C ARG A 234 21.74 -4.22 6.54
N VAL A 235 20.65 -4.18 5.77
CA VAL A 235 20.65 -4.62 4.36
C VAL A 235 21.02 -3.51 3.37
N ALA A 236 21.14 -2.26 3.82
CA ALA A 236 21.53 -1.14 2.97
C ALA A 236 23.05 -1.12 2.76
N THR A 237 23.50 -0.89 1.53
CA THR A 237 24.92 -0.61 1.24
C THR A 237 25.30 0.80 1.70
N PRO A 238 26.59 1.09 1.92
CA PRO A 238 27.04 2.49 2.06
C PRO A 238 26.65 3.31 0.82
N GLY A 239 26.03 4.48 1.02
CA GLY A 239 25.49 5.32 -0.04
C GLY A 239 24.15 4.84 -0.61
N ALA A 240 23.48 3.89 0.04
CA ALA A 240 22.16 3.42 -0.37
C ALA A 240 21.11 4.54 -0.23
N THR A 241 20.13 4.52 -1.11
CA THR A 241 18.93 5.35 -1.03
C THR A 241 17.75 4.54 -0.53
N ALA A 242 17.02 5.05 0.44
CA ALA A 242 15.73 4.51 0.86
C ALA A 242 14.61 5.52 0.53
N ILE A 243 13.59 5.07 -0.21
CA ILE A 243 12.39 5.84 -0.52
C ILE A 243 11.25 5.21 0.28
N VAL A 244 10.75 5.91 1.27
CA VAL A 244 9.77 5.38 2.22
C VAL A 244 8.53 6.27 2.32
N SER A 245 7.36 5.66 2.50
CA SER A 245 6.08 6.35 2.75
C SER A 245 5.14 5.46 3.57
N GLY A 246 3.86 5.86 3.69
CA GLY A 246 2.92 5.25 4.64
C GLY A 246 3.02 5.87 6.04
N ILE A 247 3.65 7.04 6.12
CA ILE A 247 3.95 7.76 7.35
C ILE A 247 2.94 8.89 7.49
N THR A 248 2.17 8.91 8.57
CA THR A 248 1.34 10.06 8.90
C THR A 248 2.21 11.19 9.48
N GLU A 249 1.76 12.43 9.34
CA GLU A 249 2.46 13.58 9.95
C GLU A 249 2.66 13.42 11.46
N LEU A 250 1.77 12.71 12.15
CA LEU A 250 1.86 12.45 13.59
C LEU A 250 3.04 11.52 13.97
N VAL A 251 3.45 10.64 13.08
CA VAL A 251 4.53 9.67 13.32
C VAL A 251 5.84 10.09 12.65
N TRP A 252 5.82 11.13 11.83
CA TRP A 252 6.96 11.57 11.05
C TRP A 252 8.23 11.80 11.91
N ASP A 253 8.11 12.52 13.01
CA ASP A 253 9.25 12.80 13.88
C ASP A 253 9.91 11.52 14.42
N GLN A 254 9.11 10.48 14.70
CA GLN A 254 9.62 9.19 15.19
C GLN A 254 10.40 8.45 14.08
N VAL A 255 9.92 8.51 12.84
CA VAL A 255 10.62 7.92 11.69
C VAL A 255 11.92 8.67 11.43
N HIS A 256 11.89 9.99 11.40
CA HIS A 256 13.07 10.83 11.22
C HIS A 256 14.14 10.54 12.30
N GLU A 257 13.77 10.52 13.58
CA GLU A 257 14.65 10.16 14.68
C GLU A 257 15.25 8.76 14.49
N ALA A 258 14.38 7.78 14.13
CA ALA A 258 14.80 6.38 13.97
C ALA A 258 15.85 6.20 12.87
N TYR A 259 15.72 6.88 11.75
CA TYR A 259 16.65 6.77 10.62
C TYR A 259 17.83 7.73 10.77
N CYS A 260 17.60 9.01 11.00
CA CYS A 260 18.64 10.02 10.97
C CYS A 260 19.48 10.04 12.24
N GLU A 261 18.84 10.18 13.41
CA GLU A 261 19.58 10.39 14.66
C GLU A 261 20.16 9.08 15.20
N LYS A 262 19.40 7.99 15.14
CA LYS A 262 19.84 6.70 15.70
C LYS A 262 20.69 5.86 14.77
N ARG A 263 20.55 6.02 13.44
CA ARG A 263 21.21 5.14 12.44
C ARG A 263 22.05 5.88 11.41
N GLY A 264 22.12 7.21 11.49
CA GLY A 264 23.02 8.03 10.69
C GLY A 264 22.63 8.15 9.21
N TRP A 265 21.38 7.89 8.86
CA TRP A 265 20.85 8.21 7.55
C TRP A 265 20.71 9.73 7.41
N ARG A 266 20.88 10.24 6.22
CA ARG A 266 20.68 11.65 5.89
C ARG A 266 19.35 11.82 5.15
N LEU A 267 18.47 12.66 5.65
CA LEU A 267 17.27 13.07 4.91
C LEU A 267 17.69 13.91 3.69
N VAL A 268 17.34 13.45 2.50
CA VAL A 268 17.63 14.13 1.24
C VAL A 268 16.43 14.96 0.79
N ARG A 269 15.23 14.39 0.92
CA ARG A 269 13.98 15.02 0.52
C ARG A 269 12.82 14.48 1.35
N GLU A 270 11.84 15.34 1.52
CA GLU A 270 10.57 15.07 2.17
C GLU A 270 9.46 15.70 1.33
N ASN A 271 8.39 14.96 1.11
CA ASN A 271 7.18 15.44 0.46
C ASN A 271 5.98 15.02 1.29
N ALA A 272 4.96 15.87 1.34
CA ALA A 272 3.70 15.57 2.03
C ALA A 272 2.52 15.76 1.07
N ASP A 273 1.55 14.85 1.16
CA ASP A 273 0.29 14.92 0.42
C ASP A 273 -0.82 14.27 1.27
N SER A 274 -1.92 15.02 1.47
CA SER A 274 -3.13 14.54 2.15
C SER A 274 -2.86 13.94 3.55
N GLY A 275 -1.99 14.58 4.35
CA GLY A 275 -1.63 14.14 5.70
C GLY A 275 -0.62 12.98 5.76
N TRP A 276 -0.07 12.57 4.60
CA TRP A 276 0.93 11.52 4.48
C TRP A 276 2.28 12.09 4.05
N VAL A 277 3.35 11.50 4.56
CA VAL A 277 4.73 11.87 4.27
C VAL A 277 5.41 10.78 3.45
N CYS A 278 6.20 11.21 2.46
CA CYS A 278 7.16 10.39 1.74
C CYS A 278 8.55 10.99 1.94
N ALA A 279 9.51 10.17 2.32
CA ALA A 279 10.88 10.61 2.58
C ALA A 279 11.89 9.82 1.74
N VAL A 280 12.92 10.53 1.31
CA VAL A 280 14.11 9.96 0.66
C VAL A 280 15.29 10.12 1.60
N PHE A 281 15.83 9.01 2.03
CA PHE A 281 17.03 8.96 2.89
C PHE A 281 18.22 8.41 2.11
N GLU A 282 19.42 8.87 2.48
CA GLU A 282 20.71 8.34 1.99
C GLU A 282 21.54 7.88 3.18
N ARG A 283 22.17 6.71 3.05
CA ARG A 283 23.00 6.09 4.09
C ARG A 283 24.45 6.54 4.03
#